data_017a09eefcc688f638b0c51d5181b139
#
_entry.id   017a09eefcc688f638b0c51d5181b139
#
_cell.length_a   1.000
_cell.length_b   1.000
_cell.length_c   1.000
_cell.angle_alpha   90.00
_cell.angle_beta   90.00
_cell.angle_gamma   90.00
#
_symmetry.space_group_name_H-M   'P 1'
#
loop_
_entity.id
_entity.type
_entity.pdbx_description
1 polymer ?
#
loop_
_entity_poly.entity_id
_entity_poly.type
_entity_poly.pdbx_seq_one_letter_code
_entity_poly.pdbx_strand_id
1 'polypeptide(L)'
;MLFPPPTPELGRRRVLGLALGAGVAPALGAGTASAAAPPARPAPVRPRADSPEQALGRRVATVATAQIGVPYAWGGGDRLGPSLGFCDEENGYLDGRCLGESTVGFDCSGLALYCWYRASGGAVELAHYTVAQYHRSAPVARADLLPGDLLFFSRPGAPLHHVGLWAGDGAMIHAERTGTLIARVEGVLDLPRWAGEFAGARRPLPVG
;
A
#
# COMPACT_ATOMS: atom_id res chain seq x y z
N MET A 1 -20.59 -11.49 37.21
CA MET A 1 -20.97 -10.11 37.53
C MET A 1 -21.04 -9.36 36.21
N LEU A 2 -22.26 -9.10 35.72
CA LEU A 2 -22.52 -8.32 34.49
C LEU A 2 -22.68 -6.85 34.87
N PHE A 3 -22.03 -5.98 34.15
CA PHE A 3 -22.27 -4.54 34.20
C PHE A 3 -23.14 -4.12 33.02
N PRO A 4 -24.19 -3.30 33.24
CA PRO A 4 -25.04 -2.79 32.17
C PRO A 4 -24.44 -1.52 31.52
N PRO A 5 -24.83 -1.18 30.26
CA PRO A 5 -24.35 -0.01 29.54
C PRO A 5 -25.06 1.28 29.98
N PRO A 6 -24.43 2.46 29.80
CA PRO A 6 -25.04 3.74 30.12
C PRO A 6 -26.04 4.22 29.07
N THR A 7 -27.13 4.83 29.54
CA THR A 7 -28.21 5.44 28.75
C THR A 7 -27.85 6.87 28.30
N PRO A 8 -28.39 7.35 27.16
CA PRO A 8 -28.16 8.73 26.70
C PRO A 8 -29.19 9.70 27.30
N GLU A 9 -28.73 10.82 27.84
CA GLU A 9 -29.59 11.93 28.28
C GLU A 9 -29.97 12.88 27.15
N LEU A 10 -31.28 13.08 26.99
CA LEU A 10 -31.88 14.14 26.17
C LEU A 10 -31.90 15.46 26.97
N GLY A 11 -31.22 16.47 26.48
CA GLY A 11 -31.32 17.85 26.98
C GLY A 11 -32.03 18.78 25.99
N ARG A 12 -33.34 18.94 26.19
CA ARG A 12 -34.13 20.01 25.55
C ARG A 12 -33.94 21.32 26.31
N ARG A 13 -33.62 22.41 25.62
CA ARG A 13 -34.05 23.77 26.07
C ARG A 13 -34.39 24.64 24.86
N ARG A 14 -35.70 24.91 24.76
CA ARG A 14 -36.28 26.02 23.99
C ARG A 14 -36.16 27.28 24.84
N VAL A 15 -35.81 28.41 24.24
CA VAL A 15 -36.12 29.73 24.76
C VAL A 15 -36.68 30.56 23.63
N LEU A 16 -37.95 30.88 23.76
CA LEU A 16 -38.70 31.87 22.99
C LEU A 16 -38.41 33.26 23.59
N GLY A 17 -38.06 34.22 22.75
CA GLY A 17 -37.98 35.62 23.10
C GLY A 17 -38.63 36.47 22.02
N LEU A 18 -39.89 36.89 22.30
CA LEU A 18 -40.64 37.86 21.51
C LEU A 18 -40.27 39.27 22.01
N ALA A 19 -39.89 40.19 21.13
CA ALA A 19 -39.92 41.63 21.41
C ALA A 19 -40.46 42.37 20.17
N LEU A 20 -41.64 42.97 20.36
CA LEU A 20 -42.21 43.97 19.47
C LEU A 20 -41.52 45.32 19.69
N GLY A 21 -41.14 46.00 18.61
CA GLY A 21 -40.70 47.39 18.62
C GLY A 21 -41.18 48.07 17.33
N ALA A 22 -42.19 48.91 17.44
CA ALA A 22 -42.71 49.77 16.34
C ALA A 22 -41.87 51.05 16.26
N GLY A 23 -41.64 51.54 15.05
CA GLY A 23 -41.23 52.95 14.94
C GLY A 23 -40.56 53.34 13.62
N VAL A 24 -41.32 54.04 12.76
CA VAL A 24 -40.94 55.16 11.89
C VAL A 24 -40.10 54.88 10.66
N ALA A 25 -40.74 55.00 9.49
CA ALA A 25 -40.09 55.21 8.18
C ALA A 25 -39.65 56.68 8.03
N PRO A 26 -38.59 56.90 7.26
CA PRO A 26 -38.63 57.94 6.23
C PRO A 26 -38.18 57.45 4.85
N ALA A 27 -38.62 58.20 3.87
CA ALA A 27 -38.69 57.97 2.46
C ALA A 27 -37.35 58.01 1.69
N LEU A 28 -37.37 57.28 0.55
CA LEU A 28 -36.79 57.63 -0.75
C LEU A 28 -35.31 57.95 -0.87
N GLY A 29 -34.57 56.93 -1.27
CA GLY A 29 -33.37 57.07 -2.05
C GLY A 29 -33.27 55.87 -2.99
N ALA A 30 -33.67 56.02 -4.27
CA ALA A 30 -33.52 55.02 -5.29
C ALA A 30 -32.03 54.91 -5.69
N GLY A 31 -31.25 54.23 -4.89
CA GLY A 31 -29.92 53.80 -5.25
C GLY A 31 -30.02 52.45 -5.96
N THR A 32 -29.72 52.43 -7.25
CA THR A 32 -29.56 51.20 -8.03
C THR A 32 -28.35 50.43 -7.45
N ALA A 33 -28.58 49.56 -6.52
CA ALA A 33 -27.59 48.62 -6.05
C ALA A 33 -27.31 47.65 -7.20
N SER A 34 -26.17 47.83 -7.88
CA SER A 34 -25.62 46.87 -8.81
C SER A 34 -25.28 45.62 -7.97
N ALA A 35 -26.11 44.58 -8.11
CA ALA A 35 -25.83 43.29 -7.46
C ALA A 35 -24.58 42.72 -8.13
N ALA A 36 -23.47 42.77 -7.38
CA ALA A 36 -22.26 42.05 -7.75
C ALA A 36 -22.59 40.56 -7.91
N ALA A 37 -22.32 39.99 -9.07
CA ALA A 37 -22.49 38.57 -9.31
C ALA A 37 -21.70 37.75 -8.26
N PRO A 38 -22.26 36.67 -7.71
CA PRO A 38 -21.57 35.83 -6.77
C PRO A 38 -20.29 35.29 -7.40
N PRO A 39 -19.18 35.12 -6.65
CA PRO A 39 -17.92 34.58 -7.17
C PRO A 39 -18.19 33.22 -7.81
N ALA A 40 -17.63 33.04 -9.01
CA ALA A 40 -17.79 31.79 -9.75
C ALA A 40 -17.25 30.65 -8.90
N ARG A 41 -18.05 29.59 -8.75
CA ARG A 41 -17.66 28.37 -8.05
C ARG A 41 -16.41 27.81 -8.74
N PRO A 42 -15.30 27.50 -7.99
CA PRO A 42 -14.11 26.93 -8.61
C PRO A 42 -14.50 25.65 -9.34
N ALA A 43 -14.03 25.53 -10.59
CA ALA A 43 -14.27 24.34 -11.39
C ALA A 43 -13.74 23.11 -10.66
N PRO A 44 -14.45 21.95 -10.74
CA PRO A 44 -13.97 20.73 -10.12
C PRO A 44 -12.58 20.39 -10.69
N VAL A 45 -11.58 20.27 -9.81
CA VAL A 45 -10.24 19.83 -10.18
C VAL A 45 -10.37 18.38 -10.65
N ARG A 46 -10.24 18.16 -11.96
CA ARG A 46 -10.17 16.81 -12.51
C ARG A 46 -8.91 16.13 -11.97
N PRO A 47 -8.98 14.90 -11.41
CA PRO A 47 -7.80 14.15 -11.04
C PRO A 47 -6.86 14.08 -12.25
N ARG A 48 -5.59 14.40 -12.05
CA ARG A 48 -4.59 14.26 -13.10
C ARG A 48 -4.52 12.77 -13.48
N ALA A 49 -4.57 12.47 -14.76
CA ALA A 49 -4.40 11.10 -15.23
C ALA A 49 -3.02 10.58 -14.78
N ASP A 50 -2.99 9.31 -14.39
CA ASP A 50 -1.74 8.68 -13.99
C ASP A 50 -0.72 8.66 -15.12
N SER A 51 0.55 8.76 -14.78
CA SER A 51 1.62 8.40 -15.70
C SER A 51 1.56 6.90 -16.02
N PRO A 52 2.09 6.47 -17.19
CA PRO A 52 2.18 5.03 -17.51
C PRO A 52 2.86 4.20 -16.42
N GLU A 53 3.86 4.78 -15.78
CA GLU A 53 4.61 4.18 -14.67
C GLU A 53 3.72 4.00 -13.42
N GLN A 54 2.98 5.02 -13.01
CA GLN A 54 2.02 4.94 -11.91
C GLN A 54 0.91 3.91 -12.20
N ALA A 55 0.42 3.87 -13.45
CA ALA A 55 -0.59 2.90 -13.85
C ALA A 55 -0.05 1.47 -13.81
N LEU A 56 1.20 1.24 -14.25
CA LEU A 56 1.86 -0.07 -14.14
C LEU A 56 2.05 -0.47 -12.69
N GLY A 57 2.60 0.42 -11.87
CA GLY A 57 2.81 0.15 -10.45
C GLY A 57 1.54 -0.23 -9.70
N ARG A 58 0.41 0.42 -9.98
CA ARG A 58 -0.88 0.02 -9.41
C ARG A 58 -1.34 -1.36 -9.88
N ARG A 59 -1.11 -1.72 -11.14
CA ARG A 59 -1.39 -3.09 -11.60
C ARG A 59 -0.55 -4.12 -10.85
N VAL A 60 0.74 -3.81 -10.60
CA VAL A 60 1.62 -4.67 -9.76
C VAL A 60 1.03 -4.86 -8.37
N ALA A 61 0.65 -3.77 -7.70
CA ALA A 61 0.03 -3.83 -6.37
C ALA A 61 -1.31 -4.61 -6.38
N THR A 62 -2.10 -4.49 -7.45
CA THR A 62 -3.34 -5.26 -7.62
C THR A 62 -3.05 -6.77 -7.74
N VAL A 63 -2.05 -7.15 -8.55
CA VAL A 63 -1.63 -8.55 -8.68
C VAL A 63 -1.13 -9.09 -7.34
N ALA A 64 -0.32 -8.31 -6.61
CA ALA A 64 0.17 -8.69 -5.29
C ALA A 64 -0.97 -8.87 -4.27
N THR A 65 -1.94 -7.95 -4.26
CA THR A 65 -3.12 -8.04 -3.39
C THR A 65 -3.91 -9.34 -3.63
N ALA A 66 -4.02 -9.79 -4.86
CA ALA A 66 -4.68 -11.04 -5.21
C ALA A 66 -3.93 -12.29 -4.70
N GLN A 67 -2.68 -12.17 -4.26
CA GLN A 67 -1.91 -13.27 -3.68
C GLN A 67 -1.99 -13.33 -2.15
N ILE A 68 -2.63 -12.38 -1.48
CA ILE A 68 -2.82 -12.42 -0.02
C ILE A 68 -3.52 -13.73 0.37
N GLY A 69 -2.96 -14.43 1.35
CA GLY A 69 -3.46 -15.74 1.81
C GLY A 69 -2.82 -16.94 1.11
N VAL A 70 -2.03 -16.75 0.05
CA VAL A 70 -1.20 -17.84 -0.55
C VAL A 70 -0.05 -18.16 0.41
N PRO A 71 0.32 -19.46 0.61
CA PRO A 71 1.41 -19.83 1.49
C PRO A 71 2.78 -19.30 1.05
N TYR A 72 3.66 -19.11 2.02
CA TYR A 72 5.08 -18.98 1.74
C TYR A 72 5.70 -20.35 1.40
N ALA A 73 6.48 -20.41 0.35
CA ALA A 73 7.29 -21.56 -0.02
C ALA A 73 8.72 -21.11 -0.34
N TRP A 74 9.74 -21.57 0.38
CA TRP A 74 11.13 -21.19 0.15
C TRP A 74 11.58 -21.61 -1.26
N GLY A 75 12.04 -20.65 -2.08
CA GLY A 75 12.38 -20.86 -3.48
C GLY A 75 11.15 -21.07 -4.39
N GLY A 76 9.93 -20.91 -3.88
CA GLY A 76 8.69 -21.05 -4.63
C GLY A 76 8.27 -19.78 -5.36
N GLY A 77 7.48 -19.99 -6.41
CA GLY A 77 6.92 -18.95 -7.26
C GLY A 77 7.78 -18.61 -8.47
N ASP A 78 7.14 -18.51 -9.62
CA ASP A 78 7.75 -18.11 -10.87
C ASP A 78 6.82 -17.18 -11.68
N ARG A 79 7.15 -16.90 -12.93
CA ARG A 79 6.32 -16.06 -13.83
C ARG A 79 4.92 -16.63 -14.11
N LEU A 80 4.70 -17.91 -13.87
CA LEU A 80 3.41 -18.58 -14.09
C LEU A 80 2.50 -18.54 -12.87
N GLY A 81 3.10 -18.47 -11.66
CA GLY A 81 2.33 -18.44 -10.41
C GLY A 81 3.05 -19.05 -9.23
N PRO A 82 2.29 -19.44 -8.17
CA PRO A 82 2.84 -20.15 -7.04
C PRO A 82 3.33 -21.53 -7.46
N SER A 83 4.48 -21.96 -6.93
CA SER A 83 5.07 -23.26 -7.21
C SER A 83 5.53 -23.98 -5.94
N LEU A 84 5.90 -25.24 -6.06
CA LEU A 84 6.63 -25.92 -5.00
C LEU A 84 7.95 -25.21 -4.75
N GLY A 85 8.34 -25.11 -3.49
CA GLY A 85 9.65 -24.68 -3.10
C GLY A 85 10.59 -25.86 -2.85
N PHE A 86 11.60 -25.65 -2.02
CA PHE A 86 12.56 -26.68 -1.59
C PHE A 86 13.03 -26.40 -0.17
N CYS A 87 13.80 -27.32 0.39
CA CYS A 87 14.54 -27.09 1.64
C CYS A 87 16.04 -27.14 1.36
N ASP A 88 16.76 -26.19 1.89
CA ASP A 88 18.23 -26.21 1.92
C ASP A 88 18.72 -26.48 3.38
N GLU A 89 19.98 -26.18 3.70
CA GLU A 89 20.55 -26.43 5.03
C GLU A 89 19.86 -25.62 6.16
N GLU A 90 19.25 -24.47 5.83
CA GLU A 90 18.71 -23.53 6.81
C GLU A 90 17.24 -23.17 6.59
N ASN A 91 16.75 -23.26 5.35
CA ASN A 91 15.47 -22.68 4.96
C ASN A 91 14.48 -23.74 4.45
N GLY A 92 13.21 -23.38 4.44
CA GLY A 92 12.12 -24.26 3.99
C GLY A 92 11.53 -25.11 5.13
N TYR A 93 12.09 -25.03 6.35
CA TYR A 93 11.66 -25.84 7.49
C TYR A 93 10.72 -25.09 8.43
N LEU A 94 9.81 -25.84 9.06
CA LEU A 94 9.03 -25.43 10.22
C LEU A 94 9.02 -26.57 11.22
N ASP A 95 9.40 -26.31 12.46
CA ASP A 95 9.49 -27.29 13.54
C ASP A 95 10.27 -28.57 13.14
N GLY A 96 11.37 -28.39 12.42
CA GLY A 96 12.24 -29.47 11.93
C GLY A 96 11.69 -30.28 10.74
N ARG A 97 10.51 -29.92 10.22
CA ARG A 97 9.93 -30.57 9.04
C ARG A 97 10.14 -29.74 7.79
N CYS A 98 10.62 -30.34 6.71
CA CYS A 98 10.66 -29.67 5.43
C CYS A 98 9.25 -29.41 4.91
N LEU A 99 8.86 -28.15 4.82
CA LEU A 99 7.61 -27.71 4.22
C LEU A 99 7.80 -27.20 2.79
N GLY A 100 9.02 -26.73 2.42
CA GLY A 100 9.30 -26.21 1.10
C GLY A 100 8.91 -27.16 -0.01
N GLU A 101 9.27 -28.44 0.10
CA GLU A 101 9.00 -29.47 -0.92
C GLU A 101 7.53 -29.89 -1.04
N SER A 102 6.69 -29.54 -0.08
CA SER A 102 5.28 -29.90 -0.03
C SER A 102 4.32 -28.71 -0.12
N THR A 103 4.84 -27.48 -0.08
CA THR A 103 4.05 -26.25 -0.10
C THR A 103 4.12 -25.58 -1.46
N VAL A 104 2.97 -25.36 -2.09
CA VAL A 104 2.84 -24.54 -3.28
C VAL A 104 2.61 -23.08 -2.84
N GLY A 105 3.52 -22.19 -3.19
CA GLY A 105 3.46 -20.81 -2.75
C GLY A 105 4.51 -19.93 -3.42
N PHE A 106 4.86 -18.84 -2.76
CA PHE A 106 5.91 -17.92 -3.18
C PHE A 106 6.90 -17.70 -2.04
N ASP A 107 8.18 -17.51 -2.36
CA ASP A 107 9.07 -16.76 -1.48
C ASP A 107 8.96 -15.25 -1.77
N CYS A 108 9.72 -14.43 -1.04
CA CYS A 108 9.66 -12.98 -1.16
C CYS A 108 10.04 -12.48 -2.56
N SER A 109 11.08 -13.05 -3.16
CA SER A 109 11.58 -12.67 -4.49
C SER A 109 10.76 -13.28 -5.62
N GLY A 110 10.21 -14.48 -5.44
CA GLY A 110 9.29 -15.13 -6.37
C GLY A 110 7.96 -14.38 -6.49
N LEU A 111 7.43 -13.87 -5.36
CA LEU A 111 6.25 -13.00 -5.36
C LEU A 111 6.51 -11.71 -6.15
N ALA A 112 7.64 -11.05 -5.90
CA ALA A 112 8.01 -9.83 -6.62
C ALA A 112 8.15 -10.08 -8.13
N LEU A 113 8.84 -11.16 -8.50
CA LEU A 113 9.00 -11.59 -9.90
C LEU A 113 7.63 -11.80 -10.57
N TYR A 114 6.77 -12.61 -9.96
CA TYR A 114 5.44 -12.90 -10.48
C TYR A 114 4.61 -11.64 -10.71
N CYS A 115 4.53 -10.79 -9.70
CA CYS A 115 3.70 -9.59 -9.75
C CYS A 115 4.14 -8.63 -10.86
N TRP A 116 5.43 -8.40 -11.02
CA TRP A 116 5.97 -7.54 -12.06
C TRP A 116 5.81 -8.15 -13.45
N TYR A 117 6.11 -9.45 -13.60
CA TYR A 117 5.93 -10.15 -14.88
C TYR A 117 4.48 -10.09 -15.36
N ARG A 118 3.52 -10.42 -14.48
CA ARG A 118 2.09 -10.43 -14.80
C ARG A 118 1.55 -9.04 -15.11
N ALA A 119 1.88 -8.06 -14.31
CA ALA A 119 1.37 -6.69 -14.47
C ALA A 119 1.91 -5.99 -15.72
N SER A 120 3.15 -6.31 -16.12
CA SER A 120 3.80 -5.72 -17.30
C SER A 120 3.51 -6.46 -18.59
N GLY A 121 2.81 -7.60 -18.55
CA GLY A 121 2.63 -8.47 -19.73
C GLY A 121 3.94 -9.10 -20.20
N GLY A 122 4.88 -9.36 -19.28
CA GLY A 122 6.20 -9.93 -19.58
C GLY A 122 7.29 -8.90 -19.93
N ALA A 123 6.97 -7.60 -19.97
CA ALA A 123 7.96 -6.57 -20.30
C ALA A 123 8.99 -6.32 -19.19
N VAL A 124 8.70 -6.75 -17.96
CA VAL A 124 9.61 -6.70 -16.81
C VAL A 124 9.78 -8.11 -16.28
N GLU A 125 10.98 -8.64 -16.38
CA GLU A 125 11.34 -9.96 -15.86
C GLU A 125 12.42 -9.82 -14.78
N LEU A 126 12.08 -10.14 -13.54
CA LEU A 126 12.99 -10.09 -12.41
C LEU A 126 13.67 -11.45 -12.20
N ALA A 127 14.92 -11.43 -11.72
CA ALA A 127 15.57 -12.64 -11.24
C ALA A 127 14.84 -13.16 -9.98
N HIS A 128 14.82 -14.47 -9.77
CA HIS A 128 14.33 -15.08 -8.54
C HIS A 128 15.43 -15.04 -7.46
N TYR A 129 15.86 -13.84 -7.11
CA TYR A 129 16.90 -13.60 -6.10
C TYR A 129 16.92 -12.13 -5.66
N THR A 130 16.70 -11.90 -4.38
CA THR A 130 16.54 -10.56 -3.78
C THR A 130 17.69 -9.60 -4.10
N VAL A 131 18.94 -10.06 -4.00
CA VAL A 131 20.12 -9.21 -4.26
C VAL A 131 20.19 -8.81 -5.73
N ALA A 132 19.88 -9.74 -6.65
CA ALA A 132 19.86 -9.44 -8.07
C ALA A 132 18.73 -8.45 -8.44
N GLN A 133 17.56 -8.59 -7.82
CA GLN A 133 16.45 -7.64 -7.97
C GLN A 133 16.87 -6.23 -7.55
N TYR A 134 17.55 -6.11 -6.40
CA TYR A 134 18.04 -4.83 -5.90
C TYR A 134 19.00 -4.14 -6.88
N HIS A 135 20.01 -4.87 -7.38
CA HIS A 135 21.03 -4.27 -8.22
C HIS A 135 20.59 -3.98 -9.66
N ARG A 136 19.56 -4.68 -10.15
CA ARG A 136 19.03 -4.51 -11.52
C ARG A 136 17.86 -3.54 -11.59
N SER A 137 17.46 -2.93 -10.50
CA SER A 137 16.35 -1.98 -10.42
C SER A 137 16.85 -0.58 -10.08
N ALA A 138 16.14 0.45 -10.55
CA ALA A 138 16.48 1.85 -10.29
C ALA A 138 16.22 2.23 -8.82
N PRO A 139 17.09 3.04 -8.17
CA PRO A 139 16.86 3.52 -6.83
C PRO A 139 15.66 4.47 -6.76
N VAL A 140 14.88 4.38 -5.70
CA VAL A 140 13.72 5.23 -5.43
C VAL A 140 13.86 5.85 -4.04
N ALA A 141 13.71 7.17 -3.93
CA ALA A 141 13.65 7.81 -2.63
C ALA A 141 12.32 7.48 -1.91
N ARG A 142 12.34 7.43 -0.57
CA ARG A 142 11.13 7.12 0.23
C ARG A 142 9.95 8.05 -0.10
N ALA A 143 10.24 9.33 -0.41
CA ALA A 143 9.22 10.31 -0.77
C ALA A 143 8.60 10.09 -2.16
N ASP A 144 9.26 9.33 -3.04
CA ASP A 144 8.88 9.12 -4.43
C ASP A 144 8.31 7.70 -4.67
N LEU A 145 8.01 6.98 -3.58
CA LEU A 145 7.45 5.64 -3.64
C LEU A 145 6.11 5.62 -4.39
N LEU A 146 6.00 4.73 -5.36
CA LEU A 146 4.77 4.41 -6.07
C LEU A 146 4.35 2.97 -5.79
N PRO A 147 3.05 2.65 -5.80
CA PRO A 147 2.61 1.26 -5.72
C PRO A 147 3.39 0.39 -6.70
N GLY A 148 3.77 -0.81 -6.29
CA GLY A 148 4.60 -1.74 -7.06
C GLY A 148 6.11 -1.62 -6.83
N ASP A 149 6.62 -0.51 -6.28
CA ASP A 149 8.03 -0.43 -5.92
C ASP A 149 8.43 -1.54 -4.94
N LEU A 150 9.67 -1.98 -5.04
CA LEU A 150 10.24 -3.03 -4.20
C LEU A 150 10.91 -2.39 -2.99
N LEU A 151 10.54 -2.86 -1.80
CA LEU A 151 11.17 -2.51 -0.54
C LEU A 151 12.13 -3.63 -0.14
N PHE A 152 13.38 -3.29 0.13
CA PHE A 152 14.43 -4.24 0.48
C PHE A 152 14.87 -4.08 1.92
N PHE A 153 15.18 -5.21 2.55
CA PHE A 153 15.51 -5.26 3.96
C PHE A 153 16.78 -6.09 4.19
N SER A 154 17.61 -5.58 5.11
CA SER A 154 18.79 -6.28 5.62
C SER A 154 18.99 -5.96 7.10
N ARG A 155 19.56 -6.89 7.85
CA ARG A 155 20.05 -6.57 9.19
C ARG A 155 21.33 -5.75 9.08
N PRO A 156 21.64 -4.88 10.05
CA PRO A 156 22.88 -4.11 10.04
C PRO A 156 24.10 -5.00 9.81
N GLY A 157 24.89 -4.69 8.76
CA GLY A 157 26.08 -5.45 8.41
C GLY A 157 25.87 -6.80 7.75
N ALA A 158 24.62 -7.17 7.43
CA ALA A 158 24.28 -8.43 6.77
C ALA A 158 23.82 -8.22 5.31
N PRO A 159 23.83 -9.24 4.46
CA PRO A 159 23.26 -9.19 3.11
C PRO A 159 21.76 -8.91 3.14
N LEU A 160 21.22 -8.46 1.99
CA LEU A 160 19.78 -8.37 1.79
C LEU A 160 19.14 -9.76 1.95
N HIS A 161 18.14 -9.86 2.80
CA HIS A 161 17.47 -11.12 3.11
C HIS A 161 15.98 -11.13 2.77
N HIS A 162 15.40 -9.95 2.50
CA HIS A 162 13.96 -9.85 2.24
C HIS A 162 13.62 -8.76 1.25
N VAL A 163 12.52 -8.98 0.50
CA VAL A 163 11.89 -8.01 -0.38
C VAL A 163 10.37 -8.04 -0.21
N GLY A 164 9.73 -6.88 -0.28
CA GLY A 164 8.28 -6.74 -0.33
C GLY A 164 7.86 -5.72 -1.38
N LEU A 165 6.59 -5.72 -1.73
CA LEU A 165 6.00 -4.81 -2.71
C LEU A 165 5.30 -3.67 -1.98
N TRP A 166 5.67 -2.44 -2.29
CA TRP A 166 4.95 -1.26 -1.79
C TRP A 166 3.54 -1.24 -2.38
N ALA A 167 2.54 -1.27 -1.53
CA ALA A 167 1.13 -1.30 -1.94
C ALA A 167 0.49 0.09 -1.99
N GLY A 168 1.24 1.15 -1.63
CA GLY A 168 0.72 2.49 -1.39
C GLY A 168 0.29 2.70 0.07
N ASP A 169 0.02 3.95 0.43
CA ASP A 169 -0.55 4.36 1.72
C ASP A 169 0.16 3.78 2.97
N GLY A 170 1.49 3.67 2.91
CA GLY A 170 2.29 3.15 4.02
C GLY A 170 2.35 1.62 4.10
N ALA A 171 1.71 0.90 3.20
CA ALA A 171 1.59 -0.55 3.29
C ALA A 171 2.54 -1.32 2.36
N MET A 172 2.89 -2.53 2.77
CA MET A 172 3.67 -3.51 2.02
C MET A 172 2.92 -4.84 1.91
N ILE A 173 3.00 -5.50 0.75
CA ILE A 173 2.58 -6.89 0.59
C ILE A 173 3.83 -7.75 0.41
N HIS A 174 3.92 -8.83 1.18
CA HIS A 174 5.10 -9.69 1.17
C HIS A 174 4.80 -11.16 1.52
N ALA A 175 5.68 -12.05 1.07
CA ALA A 175 5.81 -13.41 1.54
C ALA A 175 6.94 -13.44 2.56
N GLU A 176 6.65 -13.64 3.86
CA GLU A 176 7.63 -13.38 4.92
C GLU A 176 8.59 -14.55 5.15
N ARG A 177 8.08 -15.72 5.49
CA ARG A 177 8.87 -16.92 5.87
C ARG A 177 8.04 -18.18 5.85
N THR A 178 8.71 -19.33 5.88
CA THR A 178 8.06 -20.65 6.00
C THR A 178 7.08 -20.69 7.18
N GLY A 179 5.90 -21.25 6.93
CA GLY A 179 4.81 -21.35 7.90
C GLY A 179 3.91 -20.11 7.98
N THR A 180 4.14 -19.08 7.15
CA THR A 180 3.26 -17.90 7.04
C THR A 180 2.54 -17.84 5.70
N LEU A 181 1.53 -16.98 5.62
CA LEU A 181 0.84 -16.64 4.39
C LEU A 181 1.31 -15.28 3.90
N ILE A 182 1.19 -15.02 2.59
CA ILE A 182 1.35 -13.68 2.04
C ILE A 182 0.38 -12.75 2.75
N ALA A 183 0.89 -11.64 3.24
CA ALA A 183 0.14 -10.68 4.04
C ALA A 183 0.41 -9.24 3.61
N ARG A 184 -0.52 -8.36 3.98
CA ARG A 184 -0.37 -6.92 3.92
C ARG A 184 0.03 -6.39 5.29
N VAL A 185 1.08 -5.57 5.34
CA VAL A 185 1.59 -4.92 6.56
C VAL A 185 1.37 -3.42 6.42
N GLU A 186 0.58 -2.84 7.30
CA GLU A 186 0.32 -1.40 7.34
C GLU A 186 1.43 -0.65 8.07
N GLY A 187 1.72 0.59 7.65
CA GLY A 187 2.73 1.45 8.28
C GLY A 187 4.12 0.84 8.27
N VAL A 188 4.47 0.02 7.28
CA VAL A 188 5.66 -0.83 7.30
C VAL A 188 6.95 -0.09 7.62
N LEU A 189 7.16 1.12 7.07
CA LEU A 189 8.38 1.91 7.28
C LEU A 189 8.40 2.67 8.62
N ASP A 190 7.33 2.56 9.43
CA ASP A 190 7.23 3.15 10.76
C ASP A 190 7.26 2.08 11.86
N LEU A 191 7.10 0.79 11.50
CA LEU A 191 7.24 -0.32 12.43
C LEU A 191 8.72 -0.56 12.77
N PRO A 192 9.10 -0.64 14.06
CA PRO A 192 10.51 -0.69 14.49
C PRO A 192 11.38 -1.74 13.78
N ARG A 193 10.82 -2.95 13.59
CA ARG A 193 11.53 -4.03 12.88
C ARG A 193 11.85 -3.64 11.44
N TRP A 194 10.83 -3.27 10.68
CA TRP A 194 10.96 -2.98 9.26
C TRP A 194 11.72 -1.68 9.00
N ALA A 195 11.50 -0.65 9.82
CA ALA A 195 12.24 0.61 9.75
C ALA A 195 13.73 0.40 10.04
N GLY A 196 14.06 -0.45 11.02
CA GLY A 196 15.45 -0.77 11.41
C GLY A 196 16.21 -1.61 10.38
N GLU A 197 15.50 -2.40 9.57
CA GLU A 197 16.08 -3.27 8.53
C GLU A 197 15.94 -2.68 7.11
N PHE A 198 15.29 -1.53 6.92
CA PHE A 198 15.06 -0.94 5.61
C PHE A 198 16.37 -0.54 4.92
N ALA A 199 16.72 -1.26 3.86
CA ALA A 199 17.96 -1.08 3.09
C ALA A 199 17.76 -0.19 1.85
N GLY A 200 16.53 0.12 1.49
CA GLY A 200 16.21 0.99 0.35
C GLY A 200 15.04 0.48 -0.48
N ALA A 201 14.58 1.35 -1.39
CA ALA A 201 13.53 1.01 -2.33
C ALA A 201 14.07 1.04 -3.77
N ARG A 202 13.47 0.21 -4.63
CA ARG A 202 13.85 0.08 -6.04
C ARG A 202 12.61 -0.02 -6.92
N ARG A 203 12.71 0.54 -8.12
CA ARG A 203 11.72 0.39 -9.19
C ARG A 203 12.29 -0.45 -10.32
N PRO A 204 11.72 -1.62 -10.59
CA PRO A 204 12.11 -2.43 -11.74
C PRO A 204 11.96 -1.68 -13.05
N LEU A 205 12.89 -1.92 -13.96
CA LEU A 205 12.92 -1.34 -15.29
C LEU A 205 12.52 -2.39 -16.32
N PRO A 206 11.86 -2.00 -17.42
CA PRO A 206 11.66 -2.90 -18.56
C PRO A 206 12.99 -3.45 -19.06
N VAL A 207 13.01 -4.72 -19.47
CA VAL A 207 14.14 -5.29 -20.20
C VAL A 207 14.19 -4.62 -21.58
N GLY A 208 15.31 -3.96 -21.87
CA GLY A 208 15.55 -3.29 -23.15
C GLY A 208 15.78 -4.30 -24.28
#